data_9edac6f29ca1cd5c76fafd5347c7afbe
#
_entry.id   9edac6f29ca1cd5c76fafd5347c7afbe
#
_cell.length_a   1.000
_cell.length_b   1.000
_cell.length_c   1.000
_cell.angle_alpha   90.00
_cell.angle_beta   90.00
_cell.angle_gamma   90.00
#
_symmetry.space_group_name_H-M   'P 1'
#
loop_
_entity.id
_entity.type
_entity.pdbx_description
1 polymer ?
#
loop_
_entity_poly.entity_id
_entity_poly.type
_entity_poly.pdbx_seq_one_letter_code
_entity_poly.pdbx_strand_id
1 'polypeptide(L)'
;MNLTDAIQLTVDALREGKTILYPTDTIWGVGCDARNHDAVERLYALKERDHSKSMLVLVESKKWQMGSGERPTTFIFPEEIWKKEMELDIANNLPAADGSLGIRVPNHAFCQEVIRQLGAPLVSTSANLSGRPSPKCYNEIEEELKRRVDFCVPPLPELLSEETRGSRIIKILPDGTQTVIRP
;
A
#
# COMPACT_ATOMS: atom_id res chain seq x y z
N MET A 1 -4.80 12.44 -20.03
CA MET A 1 -4.53 12.71 -18.60
C MET A 1 -3.03 12.80 -18.44
N ASN A 2 -2.52 13.82 -17.81
CA ASN A 2 -1.10 13.94 -17.46
C ASN A 2 -0.85 13.50 -16.00
N LEU A 3 0.41 13.47 -15.56
CA LEU A 3 0.79 13.04 -14.22
C LEU A 3 0.14 13.87 -13.10
N THR A 4 0.09 15.20 -13.26
CA THR A 4 -0.50 16.11 -12.28
C THR A 4 -1.99 15.84 -12.12
N ASP A 5 -2.73 15.66 -13.22
CA ASP A 5 -4.14 15.31 -13.18
C ASP A 5 -4.37 13.95 -12.51
N ALA A 6 -3.51 12.96 -12.83
CA ALA A 6 -3.61 11.62 -12.23
C ALA A 6 -3.42 11.66 -10.71
N ILE A 7 -2.46 12.45 -10.22
CA ILE A 7 -2.24 12.64 -8.78
C ILE A 7 -3.46 13.30 -8.14
N GLN A 8 -3.94 14.42 -8.70
CA GLN A 8 -5.06 15.16 -8.13
C GLN A 8 -6.33 14.31 -8.05
N LEU A 9 -6.69 13.62 -9.14
CA LEU A 9 -7.87 12.74 -9.17
C LEU A 9 -7.75 11.57 -8.21
N THR A 10 -6.53 11.04 -8.03
CA THR A 10 -6.28 9.97 -7.04
C THR A 10 -6.50 10.47 -5.62
N VAL A 11 -5.96 11.66 -5.28
CA VAL A 11 -6.13 12.27 -3.96
C VAL A 11 -7.60 12.57 -3.69
N ASP A 12 -8.33 13.10 -4.67
CA ASP A 12 -9.76 13.40 -4.53
C ASP A 12 -10.57 12.11 -4.32
N ALA A 13 -10.29 11.05 -5.08
CA ALA A 13 -10.92 9.76 -4.89
C ALA A 13 -10.66 9.19 -3.47
N LEU A 14 -9.43 9.28 -2.99
CA LEU A 14 -9.08 8.82 -1.63
C LEU A 14 -9.80 9.62 -0.55
N ARG A 15 -9.90 10.95 -0.69
CA ARG A 15 -10.64 11.82 0.25
C ARG A 15 -12.14 11.54 0.27
N GLU A 16 -12.70 11.10 -0.85
CA GLU A 16 -14.08 10.61 -0.95
C GLU A 16 -14.27 9.21 -0.37
N GLY A 17 -13.20 8.60 0.17
CA GLY A 17 -13.22 7.26 0.75
C GLY A 17 -13.27 6.15 -0.29
N LYS A 18 -12.87 6.40 -1.53
CA LYS A 18 -12.85 5.43 -2.62
C LYS A 18 -11.65 4.50 -2.55
N THR A 19 -11.80 3.31 -3.15
CA THR A 19 -10.70 2.38 -3.42
C THR A 19 -10.04 2.73 -4.74
N ILE A 20 -8.71 2.57 -4.81
CA ILE A 20 -7.92 2.90 -6.00
C ILE A 20 -7.07 1.72 -6.47
N LEU A 21 -6.87 1.62 -7.79
CA LEU A 21 -5.85 0.80 -8.43
C LEU A 21 -4.73 1.73 -8.92
N TYR A 22 -3.49 1.49 -8.50
CA TYR A 22 -2.40 2.43 -8.74
C TYR A 22 -1.02 1.77 -8.88
N PRO A 23 -0.08 2.41 -9.61
CA PRO A 23 1.29 1.93 -9.75
C PRO A 23 2.12 2.21 -8.51
N THR A 24 3.11 1.36 -8.24
CA THR A 24 4.09 1.52 -7.17
C THR A 24 5.51 1.24 -7.68
N ASP A 25 6.51 1.41 -6.81
CA ASP A 25 7.90 1.02 -7.04
C ASP A 25 8.14 -0.50 -7.06
N THR A 26 7.09 -1.29 -6.91
CA THR A 26 7.13 -2.77 -6.98
C THR A 26 6.15 -3.26 -8.05
N ILE A 27 5.02 -3.78 -7.64
CA ILE A 27 3.93 -4.22 -8.50
C ILE A 27 2.74 -3.30 -8.33
N TRP A 28 1.81 -3.30 -9.27
CA TRP A 28 0.54 -2.59 -9.15
C TRP A 28 -0.19 -2.98 -7.87
N GLY A 29 -0.72 -1.97 -7.20
CA GLY A 29 -1.44 -2.11 -5.94
C GLY A 29 -2.89 -1.67 -6.02
N VAL A 30 -3.70 -2.18 -5.09
CA VAL A 30 -4.99 -1.62 -4.74
C VAL A 30 -4.91 -1.07 -3.32
N GLY A 31 -5.61 0.03 -3.06
CA GLY A 31 -5.52 0.72 -1.77
C GLY A 31 -6.65 1.71 -1.52
N CYS A 32 -6.57 2.36 -0.37
CA CYS A 32 -7.49 3.41 0.08
C CYS A 32 -6.79 4.28 1.13
N ASP A 33 -7.43 5.36 1.57
CA ASP A 33 -6.97 6.14 2.73
C ASP A 33 -6.93 5.23 3.97
N ALA A 34 -5.76 5.11 4.59
CA ALA A 34 -5.57 4.23 5.74
C ALA A 34 -6.36 4.63 6.99
N ARG A 35 -6.85 5.86 7.06
CA ARG A 35 -7.69 6.35 8.17
C ARG A 35 -9.16 5.96 8.03
N ASN A 36 -9.60 5.61 6.81
CA ASN A 36 -11.00 5.37 6.52
C ASN A 36 -11.37 3.91 6.74
N HIS A 37 -11.98 3.61 7.90
CA HIS A 37 -12.41 2.27 8.28
C HIS A 37 -13.29 1.59 7.22
N ASP A 38 -14.27 2.31 6.67
CA ASP A 38 -15.23 1.73 5.71
C ASP A 38 -14.55 1.45 4.36
N ALA A 39 -13.59 2.30 3.94
CA ALA A 39 -12.81 2.07 2.74
C ALA A 39 -11.89 0.84 2.89
N VAL A 40 -11.32 0.63 4.09
CA VAL A 40 -10.53 -0.56 4.42
C VAL A 40 -11.41 -1.82 4.36
N GLU A 41 -12.61 -1.80 4.93
CA GLU A 41 -13.56 -2.92 4.83
C GLU A 41 -13.91 -3.25 3.38
N ARG A 42 -14.21 -2.23 2.57
CA ARG A 42 -14.47 -2.45 1.14
C ARG A 42 -13.26 -3.05 0.42
N LEU A 43 -12.04 -2.66 0.81
CA LEU A 43 -10.82 -3.20 0.21
C LEU A 43 -10.63 -4.68 0.58
N TYR A 44 -10.93 -5.10 1.80
CA TYR A 44 -10.95 -6.51 2.19
C TYR A 44 -11.99 -7.30 1.37
N ALA A 45 -13.22 -6.79 1.25
CA ALA A 45 -14.28 -7.41 0.47
C ALA A 45 -13.91 -7.50 -1.03
N LEU A 46 -13.34 -6.44 -1.60
CA LEU A 46 -12.87 -6.38 -3.00
C LEU A 46 -11.82 -7.46 -3.28
N LYS A 47 -10.91 -7.67 -2.35
CA LYS A 47 -9.82 -8.65 -2.45
C LYS A 47 -10.29 -10.08 -2.14
N GLU A 48 -11.49 -10.27 -1.62
CA GLU A 48 -11.92 -11.56 -1.05
C GLU A 48 -10.90 -12.08 -0.03
N ARG A 49 -10.40 -11.14 0.80
CA ARG A 49 -9.27 -11.39 1.70
C ARG A 49 -9.77 -11.54 3.13
N ASP A 50 -9.29 -12.58 3.80
CA ASP A 50 -9.51 -12.77 5.22
C ASP A 50 -8.77 -11.70 6.05
N HIS A 51 -9.44 -11.12 7.05
CA HIS A 51 -8.86 -10.11 7.95
C HIS A 51 -7.65 -10.60 8.76
N SER A 52 -7.46 -11.92 8.87
CA SER A 52 -6.23 -12.48 9.47
C SER A 52 -4.96 -12.14 8.69
N LYS A 53 -5.11 -11.76 7.41
CA LYS A 53 -4.02 -11.35 6.53
C LYS A 53 -4.03 -9.83 6.40
N SER A 54 -3.37 -9.11 7.30
CA SER A 54 -3.27 -7.65 7.27
C SER A 54 -2.75 -7.12 5.93
N MET A 55 -3.09 -5.88 5.62
CA MET A 55 -2.52 -5.12 4.53
C MET A 55 -1.42 -4.22 5.06
N LEU A 56 -0.52 -3.77 4.17
CA LEU A 56 0.51 -2.81 4.56
C LEU A 56 0.06 -1.38 4.29
N VAL A 57 0.76 -0.42 4.90
CA VAL A 57 0.61 1.00 4.61
C VAL A 57 1.88 1.59 4.00
N LEU A 58 1.69 2.48 3.03
CA LEU A 58 2.74 3.30 2.46
C LEU A 58 2.76 4.64 3.22
N VAL A 59 3.96 5.11 3.55
CA VAL A 59 4.18 6.35 4.31
C VAL A 59 5.15 7.29 3.60
N GLU A 60 5.13 8.57 3.96
CA GLU A 60 6.00 9.58 3.37
C GLU A 60 7.47 9.39 3.79
N SER A 61 8.41 9.52 2.84
CA SER A 61 9.85 9.34 3.07
C SER A 61 10.46 10.37 4.01
N LYS A 62 9.94 11.61 4.05
CA LYS A 62 10.48 12.68 4.89
C LYS A 62 10.33 12.41 6.39
N LYS A 63 9.34 11.62 6.77
CA LYS A 63 9.09 11.27 8.18
C LYS A 63 9.84 10.01 8.62
N TRP A 64 10.16 9.11 7.69
CA TRP A 64 10.63 7.76 8.02
C TRP A 64 11.84 7.38 7.17
N GLN A 65 13.02 7.38 7.77
CA GLN A 65 14.22 6.81 7.16
C GLN A 65 14.30 5.31 7.43
N MET A 66 13.38 4.56 6.84
CA MET A 66 13.44 3.10 6.89
C MET A 66 14.28 2.60 5.72
N GLY A 67 15.49 2.18 6.05
CA GLY A 67 16.45 1.46 5.23
C GLY A 67 16.27 1.58 3.71
N SER A 68 17.00 2.51 3.10
CA SER A 68 17.18 2.60 1.64
C SER A 68 18.09 1.47 1.16
N GLY A 69 17.65 0.22 1.32
CA GLY A 69 18.31 -0.89 0.66
C GLY A 69 18.08 -0.83 -0.85
N GLU A 70 18.91 -1.50 -1.64
CA GLU A 70 18.79 -1.60 -3.11
C GLU A 70 17.44 -2.19 -3.56
N ARG A 71 16.68 -2.77 -2.63
CA ARG A 71 15.39 -3.41 -2.89
C ARG A 71 14.26 -2.83 -2.04
N PRO A 72 13.08 -2.54 -2.61
CA PRO A 72 11.90 -2.10 -1.86
C PRO A 72 11.59 -3.08 -0.72
N THR A 73 11.55 -2.58 0.52
CA THR A 73 11.37 -3.40 1.71
C THR A 73 10.17 -2.92 2.53
N THR A 74 9.31 -3.86 2.93
CA THR A 74 8.24 -3.67 3.90
C THR A 74 8.71 -4.19 5.25
N PHE A 75 8.59 -3.37 6.29
CA PHE A 75 8.86 -3.78 7.66
C PHE A 75 7.54 -4.00 8.38
N ILE A 76 7.41 -5.16 9.05
CA ILE A 76 6.27 -5.45 9.93
C ILE A 76 6.70 -5.11 11.34
N PHE A 77 6.11 -4.07 11.91
CA PHE A 77 6.39 -3.60 13.27
C PHE A 77 5.36 -4.12 14.26
N PRO A 78 5.76 -4.47 15.49
CA PRO A 78 4.83 -4.73 16.57
C PRO A 78 4.09 -3.45 16.99
N GLU A 79 2.94 -3.62 17.65
CA GLU A 79 2.03 -2.52 18.01
C GLU A 79 2.71 -1.44 18.85
N GLU A 80 3.56 -1.85 19.78
CA GLU A 80 4.27 -0.94 20.69
C GLU A 80 5.17 0.06 19.92
N ILE A 81 5.75 -0.37 18.80
CA ILE A 81 6.63 0.49 18.01
C ILE A 81 5.82 1.44 17.13
N TRP A 82 4.91 0.92 16.29
CA TRP A 82 4.24 1.81 15.33
C TRP A 82 3.24 2.77 16.00
N LYS A 83 2.61 2.40 17.11
CA LYS A 83 1.73 3.31 17.85
C LYS A 83 2.48 4.41 18.61
N LYS A 84 3.58 4.06 19.32
CA LYS A 84 4.27 5.00 20.21
C LYS A 84 5.32 5.82 19.49
N GLU A 85 6.05 5.22 18.54
CA GLU A 85 7.19 5.90 17.92
C GLU A 85 6.81 6.52 16.58
N MET A 86 5.82 5.95 15.88
CA MET A 86 5.44 6.40 14.55
C MET A 86 4.19 7.29 14.53
N GLU A 87 3.37 7.27 15.58
CA GLU A 87 2.16 8.10 15.73
C GLU A 87 1.27 8.08 14.45
N LEU A 88 1.13 6.90 13.84
CA LEU A 88 0.35 6.76 12.62
C LEU A 88 -1.15 6.83 12.93
N ASP A 89 -1.85 7.74 12.25
CA ASP A 89 -3.31 7.80 12.25
C ASP A 89 -3.85 6.83 11.20
N ILE A 90 -4.35 5.69 11.64
CA ILE A 90 -4.88 4.62 10.80
C ILE A 90 -6.15 4.01 11.40
N ALA A 91 -6.99 3.43 10.55
CA ALA A 91 -8.18 2.70 10.95
C ALA A 91 -7.82 1.46 11.78
N ASN A 92 -8.64 1.18 12.79
CA ASN A 92 -8.41 0.09 13.75
C ASN A 92 -8.55 -1.32 13.17
N ASN A 93 -9.11 -1.44 11.97
CA ASN A 93 -9.26 -2.70 11.23
C ASN A 93 -8.10 -3.00 10.27
N LEU A 94 -7.02 -2.18 10.27
CA LEU A 94 -5.83 -2.40 9.43
C LEU A 94 -4.77 -3.31 10.07
N PRO A 95 -4.42 -3.14 11.36
CA PRO A 95 -3.41 -3.99 11.98
C PRO A 95 -3.81 -5.47 11.96
N ALA A 96 -2.83 -6.36 11.97
CA ALA A 96 -3.06 -7.78 12.10
C ALA A 96 -3.65 -8.13 13.48
N ALA A 97 -4.16 -9.36 13.63
CA ALA A 97 -4.75 -9.83 14.90
C ALA A 97 -3.76 -9.77 16.09
N ASP A 98 -2.45 -9.85 15.82
CA ASP A 98 -1.38 -9.67 16.83
C ASP A 98 -1.00 -8.20 17.05
N GLY A 99 -1.74 -7.25 16.48
CA GLY A 99 -1.48 -5.82 16.54
C GLY A 99 -0.37 -5.33 15.60
N SER A 100 0.33 -6.22 14.90
CA SER A 100 1.43 -5.82 14.02
C SER A 100 0.94 -5.12 12.74
N LEU A 101 1.78 -4.25 12.18
CA LEU A 101 1.48 -3.47 10.98
C LEU A 101 2.65 -3.49 10.01
N GLY A 102 2.39 -3.82 8.75
CA GLY A 102 3.35 -3.68 7.67
C GLY A 102 3.44 -2.23 7.21
N ILE A 103 4.66 -1.67 7.18
CA ILE A 103 4.92 -0.29 6.79
C ILE A 103 6.02 -0.26 5.74
N ARG A 104 5.83 0.54 4.68
CA ARG A 104 6.83 0.75 3.63
C ARG A 104 6.91 2.21 3.23
N VAL A 105 8.12 2.68 2.98
CA VAL A 105 8.39 3.95 2.29
C VAL A 105 8.59 3.62 0.81
N PRO A 106 7.65 3.99 -0.08
CA PRO A 106 7.81 3.69 -1.51
C PRO A 106 8.82 4.65 -2.16
N ASN A 107 9.72 4.10 -2.97
CA ASN A 107 10.61 4.89 -3.83
C ASN A 107 9.91 5.17 -5.18
N HIS A 108 8.80 5.84 -5.15
CA HIS A 108 7.96 6.12 -6.32
C HIS A 108 7.35 7.51 -6.21
N ALA A 109 7.70 8.40 -7.14
CA ALA A 109 7.32 9.82 -7.07
C ALA A 109 5.79 10.04 -6.97
N PHE A 110 5.01 9.29 -7.74
CA PHE A 110 3.55 9.33 -7.67
C PHE A 110 3.03 8.96 -6.28
N CYS A 111 3.49 7.84 -5.71
CA CYS A 111 3.05 7.40 -4.38
C CYS A 111 3.41 8.44 -3.30
N GLN A 112 4.64 8.97 -3.34
CA GLN A 112 5.09 9.99 -2.38
C GLN A 112 4.23 11.26 -2.47
N GLU A 113 3.93 11.71 -3.68
CA GLU A 113 3.14 12.92 -3.89
C GLU A 113 1.67 12.72 -3.48
N VAL A 114 1.07 11.55 -3.80
CA VAL A 114 -0.28 11.21 -3.34
C VAL A 114 -0.35 11.17 -1.81
N ILE A 115 0.59 10.50 -1.13
CA ILE A 115 0.63 10.42 0.34
C ILE A 115 0.80 11.82 0.95
N ARG A 116 1.69 12.65 0.38
CA ARG A 116 1.94 14.01 0.83
C ARG A 116 0.69 14.90 0.71
N GLN A 117 -0.01 14.86 -0.43
CA GLN A 117 -1.23 15.66 -0.65
C GLN A 117 -2.44 15.13 0.12
N LEU A 118 -2.55 13.82 0.30
CA LEU A 118 -3.57 13.21 1.14
C LEU A 118 -3.36 13.57 2.62
N GLY A 119 -2.11 13.71 3.05
CA GLY A 119 -1.73 13.97 4.43
C GLY A 119 -1.93 12.75 5.35
N ALA A 120 -1.97 11.54 4.78
CA ALA A 120 -2.23 10.29 5.48
C ALA A 120 -1.50 9.10 4.85
N PRO A 121 -1.28 8.01 5.60
CA PRO A 121 -0.80 6.76 5.03
C PRO A 121 -1.78 6.21 3.99
N LEU A 122 -1.25 5.52 2.97
CA LEU A 122 -2.02 4.88 1.91
C LEU A 122 -1.98 3.36 2.11
N VAL A 123 -3.13 2.72 2.23
CA VAL A 123 -3.20 1.24 2.25
C VAL A 123 -2.69 0.68 0.93
N SER A 124 -1.93 -0.39 0.99
CA SER A 124 -1.41 -1.07 -0.20
C SER A 124 -1.47 -2.59 -0.06
N THR A 125 -2.00 -3.21 -1.09
CA THR A 125 -1.93 -4.66 -1.31
C THR A 125 -1.82 -4.92 -2.80
N SER A 126 -1.29 -6.08 -3.21
CA SER A 126 -1.11 -6.42 -4.63
C SER A 126 -2.43 -6.41 -5.42
N ALA A 127 -2.37 -6.03 -6.70
CA ALA A 127 -3.52 -5.88 -7.59
C ALA A 127 -4.01 -7.22 -8.18
N ASN A 128 -4.29 -8.22 -7.32
CA ASN A 128 -4.86 -9.54 -7.64
C ASN A 128 -5.95 -9.92 -6.66
N LEU A 129 -6.86 -10.78 -7.02
CA LEU A 129 -7.77 -11.43 -6.07
C LEU A 129 -6.99 -12.37 -5.15
N SER A 130 -7.48 -12.57 -3.93
CA SER A 130 -6.78 -13.39 -2.92
C SER A 130 -6.54 -14.81 -3.45
N GLY A 131 -5.32 -15.31 -3.28
CA GLY A 131 -4.92 -16.64 -3.75
C GLY A 131 -4.50 -16.71 -5.23
N ARG A 132 -4.68 -15.66 -6.02
CA ARG A 132 -4.20 -15.61 -7.41
C ARG A 132 -2.79 -14.99 -7.48
N PRO A 133 -2.02 -15.26 -8.55
CA PRO A 133 -0.71 -14.63 -8.75
C PRO A 133 -0.80 -13.11 -8.85
N SER A 134 0.21 -12.42 -8.34
CA SER A 134 0.31 -10.97 -8.51
C SER A 134 0.66 -10.63 -9.97
N PRO A 135 -0.04 -9.64 -10.60
CA PRO A 135 0.26 -9.22 -11.96
C PRO A 135 1.63 -8.53 -12.02
N LYS A 136 2.36 -8.78 -13.10
CA LYS A 136 3.67 -8.15 -13.36
C LYS A 136 3.54 -6.79 -14.03
N CYS A 137 2.42 -6.54 -14.72
CA CYS A 137 2.14 -5.27 -15.39
C CYS A 137 0.64 -4.99 -15.39
N TYR A 138 0.27 -3.76 -15.80
CA TYR A 138 -1.13 -3.33 -15.85
C TYR A 138 -2.04 -4.22 -16.69
N ASN A 139 -1.53 -4.73 -17.82
CA ASN A 139 -2.32 -5.57 -18.75
C ASN A 139 -2.64 -6.95 -18.18
N GLU A 140 -1.87 -7.43 -17.21
CA GLU A 140 -2.12 -8.70 -16.52
C GLU A 140 -3.12 -8.58 -15.36
N ILE A 141 -3.50 -7.34 -14.98
CA ILE A 141 -4.50 -7.12 -13.93
C ILE A 141 -5.86 -7.56 -14.45
N GLU A 142 -6.53 -8.43 -13.71
CA GLU A 142 -7.82 -8.96 -14.07
C GLU A 142 -8.85 -7.85 -14.27
N GLU A 143 -9.61 -7.92 -15.37
CA GLU A 143 -10.67 -6.96 -15.69
C GLU A 143 -11.76 -6.92 -14.60
N GLU A 144 -11.99 -8.03 -13.92
CA GLU A 144 -12.89 -8.11 -12.78
C GLU A 144 -12.41 -7.17 -11.65
N LEU A 145 -11.12 -7.22 -11.31
CA LEU A 145 -10.56 -6.35 -10.27
C LEU A 145 -10.65 -4.87 -10.67
N LYS A 146 -10.32 -4.54 -11.94
CA LYS A 146 -10.41 -3.17 -12.47
C LYS A 146 -11.84 -2.61 -12.39
N ARG A 147 -12.85 -3.45 -12.58
CA ARG A 147 -14.27 -3.04 -12.47
C ARG A 147 -14.76 -2.90 -11.03
N ARG A 148 -14.10 -3.57 -10.09
CA ARG A 148 -14.49 -3.55 -8.66
C ARG A 148 -13.91 -2.38 -7.88
N VAL A 149 -12.80 -1.78 -8.34
CA VAL A 149 -12.22 -0.58 -7.74
C VAL A 149 -12.96 0.68 -8.21
N ASP A 150 -13.02 1.69 -7.34
CA ASP A 150 -13.75 2.93 -7.64
C ASP A 150 -12.98 3.84 -8.60
N PHE A 151 -11.64 3.81 -8.57
CA PHE A 151 -10.78 4.62 -9.43
C PHE A 151 -9.53 3.85 -9.87
N CYS A 152 -9.28 3.82 -11.19
CA CYS A 152 -8.07 3.24 -11.77
C CYS A 152 -7.14 4.35 -12.25
N VAL A 153 -5.94 4.43 -11.70
CA VAL A 153 -4.89 5.30 -12.24
C VAL A 153 -4.49 4.76 -13.61
N PRO A 154 -4.49 5.60 -14.67
CA PRO A 154 -4.08 5.14 -15.99
C PRO A 154 -2.60 4.74 -16.02
N PRO A 155 -2.20 3.76 -16.85
CA PRO A 155 -0.81 3.31 -16.95
C PRO A 155 0.03 4.30 -17.78
N LEU A 156 0.28 5.48 -17.24
CA LEU A 156 1.13 6.50 -17.87
C LEU A 156 2.58 5.99 -17.90
N PRO A 157 3.33 6.18 -19.00
CA PRO A 157 4.70 5.68 -19.14
C PRO A 157 5.62 6.09 -17.99
N GLU A 158 5.51 7.32 -17.51
CA GLU A 158 6.29 7.87 -16.40
C GLU A 158 5.96 7.25 -15.02
N LEU A 159 4.89 6.45 -14.93
CA LEU A 159 4.45 5.77 -13.71
C LEU A 159 4.83 4.29 -13.66
N LEU A 160 5.38 3.75 -14.74
CA LEU A 160 5.67 2.33 -14.82
C LEU A 160 6.99 2.01 -14.14
N SER A 161 6.97 1.02 -13.26
CA SER A 161 8.17 0.43 -12.66
C SER A 161 8.66 -0.76 -13.50
N GLU A 162 9.97 -0.95 -13.59
CA GLU A 162 10.58 -2.14 -14.17
C GLU A 162 10.54 -3.34 -13.18
N GLU A 163 10.30 -3.07 -11.90
CA GLU A 163 10.22 -4.13 -10.90
C GLU A 163 8.88 -4.89 -11.03
N THR A 164 8.98 -6.18 -11.16
CA THR A 164 7.85 -7.11 -11.35
C THR A 164 7.58 -8.00 -10.13
N ARG A 165 8.31 -7.77 -9.04
CA ARG A 165 8.20 -8.54 -7.79
C ARG A 165 7.70 -7.66 -6.66
N GLY A 166 7.00 -8.28 -5.71
CA GLY A 166 6.63 -7.63 -4.46
C GLY A 166 7.84 -7.24 -3.62
N SER A 167 7.65 -6.31 -2.68
CA SER A 167 8.71 -5.89 -1.76
C SER A 167 9.26 -7.07 -0.95
N ARG A 168 10.53 -6.98 -0.54
CA ARG A 168 11.07 -7.79 0.56
C ARG A 168 10.22 -7.54 1.81
N ILE A 169 10.04 -8.54 2.67
CA ILE A 169 9.31 -8.40 3.95
C ILE A 169 10.21 -8.83 5.10
N ILE A 170 10.41 -7.92 6.04
CA ILE A 170 11.15 -8.15 7.29
C ILE A 170 10.21 -7.90 8.46
N LYS A 171 10.08 -8.87 9.37
CA LYS A 171 9.37 -8.68 10.64
C LYS A 171 10.35 -8.24 11.72
N ILE A 172 10.02 -7.17 12.41
CA ILE A 172 10.72 -6.68 13.60
C ILE A 172 10.04 -7.28 14.82
N LEU A 173 10.81 -7.92 15.68
CA LEU A 173 10.31 -8.44 16.94
C LEU A 173 10.41 -7.38 18.05
N PRO A 174 9.69 -7.53 19.19
CA PRO A 174 9.73 -6.54 20.27
C PRO A 174 11.13 -6.27 20.85
N ASP A 175 12.03 -7.25 20.76
CA ASP A 175 13.45 -7.12 21.16
C ASP A 175 14.35 -6.47 20.11
N GLY A 176 13.79 -6.05 18.98
CA GLY A 176 14.50 -5.44 17.84
C GLY A 176 15.11 -6.46 16.87
N THR A 177 14.99 -7.76 17.14
CA THR A 177 15.45 -8.82 16.23
C THR A 177 14.67 -8.79 14.92
N GLN A 178 15.35 -9.04 13.80
CA GLN A 178 14.77 -9.03 12.46
C GLN A 178 14.63 -10.45 11.91
N THR A 179 13.47 -10.76 11.34
CA THR A 179 13.20 -12.02 10.66
C THR A 179 12.73 -11.75 9.22
N VAL A 180 13.40 -12.36 8.23
CA VAL A 180 12.99 -12.26 6.83
C VAL A 180 11.81 -13.19 6.59
N ILE A 181 10.66 -12.61 6.25
CA ILE A 181 9.41 -13.32 5.92
C ILE A 181 9.35 -13.62 4.41
N ARG A 182 9.81 -12.67 3.60
CA ARG A 182 9.93 -12.81 2.15
C ARG A 182 11.22 -12.12 1.69
N PRO A 183 12.12 -12.88 1.02
CA PRO A 183 13.39 -12.33 0.51
C PRO A 183 13.20 -11.37 -0.64
#